data_d8e66c7fff2e0144ef97960cd2e75c89
#
_entry.id   d8e66c7fff2e0144ef97960cd2e75c89
#
_cell.length_a   1.000
_cell.length_b   1.000
_cell.length_c   1.000
_cell.angle_alpha   90.00
_cell.angle_beta   90.00
_cell.angle_gamma   90.00
#
_symmetry.space_group_name_H-M   'P 1'
#
loop_
_entity.id
_entity.type
_entity.pdbx_description
1 polymer ?
#
loop_
_entity_poly.entity_id
_entity_poly.type
_entity_poly.pdbx_seq_one_letter_code
_entity_poly.pdbx_strand_id
1 'polypeptide(L)'
;MKLIIHRGTQEIGGTCVELIAGQSRILLDFGMPLGNGQGNEFDERGLEGRSADELIKKGILYPIEGLYKETVPSVDAILISHSHKDHYGFLKFAHPDIPVYASAGARKLIDVL
;
A
#
# COMPACT_ATOMS: atom_id res chain seq x y z
N MET A 1 10.67 -15.75 -11.20
CA MET A 1 10.27 -14.54 -10.43
C MET A 1 9.35 -13.68 -11.28
N LYS A 2 8.33 -13.10 -10.65
CA LYS A 2 7.38 -12.22 -11.33
C LYS A 2 7.31 -10.91 -10.58
N LEU A 3 7.29 -9.78 -11.31
CA LEU A 3 7.17 -8.45 -10.73
C LEU A 3 5.91 -7.80 -11.29
N ILE A 4 5.05 -7.30 -10.40
CA ILE A 4 3.83 -6.61 -10.78
C ILE A 4 3.88 -5.19 -10.20
N ILE A 5 3.79 -4.19 -11.06
CA ILE A 5 3.74 -2.80 -10.62
C ILE A 5 2.27 -2.38 -10.57
N HIS A 6 1.72 -2.29 -9.36
CA HIS A 6 0.33 -1.92 -9.17
C HIS A 6 0.11 -0.42 -9.36
N ARG A 7 1.09 0.39 -8.95
CA ARG A 7 1.06 1.85 -9.11
C ARG A 7 2.48 2.40 -9.02
N GLY A 8 2.71 3.60 -9.57
CA GLY A 8 3.99 4.29 -9.50
C GLY A 8 4.72 4.44 -10.82
N THR A 9 4.11 4.01 -11.94
CA THR A 9 4.76 4.13 -13.26
C THR A 9 4.41 5.42 -13.99
N GLN A 10 3.24 5.97 -13.76
CA GLN A 10 2.72 7.12 -14.51
C GLN A 10 2.25 8.26 -13.61
N GLU A 11 2.33 8.09 -12.29
CA GLU A 11 1.95 9.10 -11.32
C GLU A 11 3.05 9.29 -10.29
N ILE A 12 3.03 10.43 -9.60
CA ILE A 12 3.94 10.72 -8.50
C ILE A 12 3.33 10.19 -7.22
N GLY A 13 4.05 9.31 -6.53
CA GLY A 13 3.59 8.70 -5.30
C GLY A 13 2.70 7.50 -5.52
N GLY A 14 2.20 6.95 -4.43
CA GLY A 14 1.34 5.78 -4.47
C GLY A 14 2.05 4.50 -4.88
N THR A 15 3.35 4.42 -4.65
CA THR A 15 4.16 3.27 -5.07
C THR A 15 3.66 1.98 -4.44
N CYS A 16 3.50 0.96 -5.27
CA CYS A 16 3.13 -0.38 -4.83
C CYS A 16 3.61 -1.40 -5.86
N VAL A 17 4.58 -2.21 -5.49
CA VAL A 17 5.18 -3.21 -6.37
C VAL A 17 5.13 -4.56 -5.66
N GLU A 18 4.67 -5.58 -6.36
CA GLU A 18 4.59 -6.94 -5.83
C GLU A 18 5.65 -7.82 -6.49
N LEU A 19 6.43 -8.54 -5.66
CA LEU A 19 7.39 -9.54 -6.11
C LEU A 19 6.87 -10.93 -5.76
N ILE A 20 6.83 -11.81 -6.73
CA ILE A 20 6.38 -13.18 -6.56
C ILE A 20 7.51 -14.12 -6.98
N ALA A 21 7.94 -14.99 -6.07
CA ALA A 21 8.96 -16.01 -6.33
C ALA A 21 8.51 -17.33 -5.74
N GLY A 22 8.13 -18.29 -6.63
CA GLY A 22 7.52 -19.54 -6.18
C GLY A 22 6.21 -19.27 -5.47
N GLN A 23 6.11 -19.65 -4.19
CA GLN A 23 4.92 -19.39 -3.36
C GLN A 23 5.08 -18.16 -2.46
N SER A 24 6.21 -17.48 -2.56
CA SER A 24 6.49 -16.29 -1.73
C SER A 24 6.04 -15.03 -2.44
N ARG A 25 5.37 -14.14 -1.70
CA ARG A 25 4.88 -12.86 -2.21
C ARG A 25 5.26 -11.74 -1.26
N ILE A 26 5.94 -10.73 -1.77
CA ILE A 26 6.38 -9.57 -1.00
C ILE A 26 5.88 -8.31 -1.69
N LEU A 27 5.36 -7.38 -0.88
CA LEU A 27 4.93 -6.08 -1.37
C LEU A 27 5.99 -5.05 -1.03
N LEU A 28 6.44 -4.29 -2.03
CA LEU A 28 7.36 -3.17 -1.84
C LEU A 28 6.54 -1.89 -1.86
N ASP A 29 6.45 -1.24 -0.73
CA ASP A 29 5.64 -0.06 -0.47
C ASP A 29 4.13 -0.32 -0.65
N PHE A 30 3.34 0.41 0.06
CA PHE A 30 1.88 0.41 -0.05
C PHE A 30 1.43 1.85 0.11
N GLY A 31 1.72 2.63 -0.91
CA GLY A 31 1.67 4.08 -0.87
C GLY A 31 0.35 4.67 -1.26
N MET A 32 0.06 5.83 -0.65
CA MET A 32 -1.06 6.67 -1.00
C MET A 32 -0.64 7.61 -2.14
N PRO A 33 -1.45 7.78 -3.18
CA PRO A 33 -1.09 8.71 -4.25
C PRO A 33 -1.06 10.15 -3.73
N LEU A 34 -0.21 10.99 -4.35
CA LEU A 34 -0.14 12.41 -4.00
C LEU A 34 -1.19 13.22 -4.76
N GLY A 35 -1.64 12.73 -5.92
CA GLY A 35 -2.66 13.39 -6.71
C GLY A 35 -3.81 12.46 -7.05
N ASN A 36 -4.93 13.03 -7.49
CA ASN A 36 -6.13 12.29 -7.84
C ASN A 36 -6.28 11.99 -9.35
N GLY A 37 -5.24 12.23 -10.13
CA GLY A 37 -5.26 12.03 -11.58
C GLY A 37 -5.85 13.19 -12.37
N GLN A 38 -6.35 14.22 -11.70
CA GLN A 38 -6.95 15.41 -12.33
C GLN A 38 -6.15 16.68 -12.02
N GLY A 39 -4.90 16.52 -11.53
CA GLY A 39 -4.04 17.64 -11.19
C GLY A 39 -4.28 18.20 -9.78
N ASN A 40 -5.18 17.63 -9.01
CA ASN A 40 -5.47 18.03 -7.64
C ASN A 40 -4.81 17.09 -6.64
N GLU A 41 -4.66 17.53 -5.39
CA GLU A 41 -4.16 16.69 -4.31
C GLU A 41 -5.15 15.55 -4.03
N PHE A 42 -4.61 14.41 -3.61
CA PHE A 42 -5.42 13.27 -3.18
C PHE A 42 -6.10 13.61 -1.84
N ASP A 43 -7.42 13.44 -1.78
CA ASP A 43 -8.20 13.76 -0.58
C ASP A 43 -8.34 12.53 0.32
N GLU A 44 -7.56 12.50 1.41
CA GLU A 44 -7.58 11.40 2.37
C GLU A 44 -8.91 11.28 3.10
N ARG A 45 -9.70 12.35 3.17
CA ARG A 45 -11.00 12.30 3.84
C ARG A 45 -11.97 11.35 3.15
N GLY A 46 -11.77 11.09 1.88
CA GLY A 46 -12.55 10.12 1.13
C GLY A 46 -12.33 8.67 1.57
N LEU A 47 -11.32 8.42 2.41
CA LEU A 47 -11.03 7.08 2.92
C LEU A 47 -11.75 6.78 4.24
N GLU A 48 -12.21 7.78 4.95
CA GLU A 48 -12.80 7.62 6.28
C GLU A 48 -14.09 6.80 6.24
N GLY A 49 -14.20 5.81 7.14
CA GLY A 49 -15.36 4.97 7.28
C GLY A 49 -15.61 4.02 6.12
N ARG A 50 -14.67 3.87 5.19
CA ARG A 50 -14.83 3.01 4.02
C ARG A 50 -14.01 1.73 4.18
N SER A 51 -14.58 0.61 3.71
CA SER A 51 -13.88 -0.68 3.71
C SER A 51 -12.91 -0.74 2.53
N ALA A 52 -11.96 -1.70 2.58
CA ALA A 52 -11.06 -1.95 1.47
C ALA A 52 -11.85 -2.31 0.20
N ASP A 53 -12.91 -3.11 0.31
CA ASP A 53 -13.73 -3.50 -0.84
C ASP A 53 -14.36 -2.30 -1.54
N GLU A 54 -14.87 -1.34 -0.78
CA GLU A 54 -15.42 -0.12 -1.35
C GLU A 54 -14.36 0.68 -2.11
N LEU A 55 -13.16 0.77 -1.54
CA LEU A 55 -12.07 1.53 -2.14
C LEU A 55 -11.48 0.83 -3.36
N ILE A 56 -11.49 -0.51 -3.39
CA ILE A 56 -11.10 -1.28 -4.57
C ILE A 56 -12.08 -1.02 -5.70
N LYS A 57 -13.38 -1.05 -5.42
CA LYS A 57 -14.41 -0.77 -6.42
C LYS A 57 -14.29 0.63 -7.01
N LYS A 58 -13.83 1.59 -6.21
CA LYS A 58 -13.60 2.97 -6.65
C LYS A 58 -12.27 3.17 -7.37
N GLY A 59 -11.43 2.14 -7.46
CA GLY A 59 -10.12 2.24 -8.10
C GLY A 59 -9.07 2.94 -7.25
N ILE A 60 -9.33 3.14 -5.96
CA ILE A 60 -8.38 3.79 -5.04
C ILE A 60 -7.37 2.77 -4.51
N LEU A 61 -7.84 1.61 -4.07
CA LEU A 61 -6.98 0.51 -3.66
C LEU A 61 -6.85 -0.53 -4.77
N TYR A 62 -5.77 -1.30 -4.75
CA TYR A 62 -5.46 -2.31 -5.76
C TYR A 62 -6.09 -3.65 -5.39
N PRO A 63 -6.59 -4.44 -6.36
CA PRO A 63 -7.19 -5.75 -6.06
C PRO A 63 -6.11 -6.81 -5.81
N ILE A 64 -5.40 -6.72 -4.69
CA ILE A 64 -4.36 -7.68 -4.31
C ILE A 64 -4.97 -8.70 -3.35
N GLU A 65 -5.02 -9.96 -3.79
CA GLU A 65 -5.56 -11.05 -2.98
C GLU A 65 -4.70 -11.31 -1.75
N GLY A 66 -5.36 -11.47 -0.60
CA GLY A 66 -4.67 -11.81 0.65
C GLY A 66 -3.89 -10.67 1.29
N LEU A 67 -4.18 -9.42 0.93
CA LEU A 67 -3.52 -8.25 1.49
C LEU A 67 -4.36 -7.57 2.58
N TYR A 68 -5.66 -7.50 2.40
CA TYR A 68 -6.52 -6.63 3.22
C TYR A 68 -7.06 -7.30 4.49
N LYS A 69 -7.51 -6.47 5.45
CA LYS A 69 -7.96 -6.92 6.78
C LYS A 69 -9.08 -7.96 6.72
N GLU A 70 -9.94 -7.86 5.73
CA GLU A 70 -11.15 -8.70 5.61
C GLU A 70 -10.89 -10.02 4.88
N THR A 71 -9.64 -10.30 4.51
CA THR A 71 -9.27 -11.51 3.77
C THR A 71 -8.32 -12.39 4.59
N VAL A 72 -8.17 -13.65 4.17
CA VAL A 72 -7.13 -14.52 4.72
C VAL A 72 -5.78 -14.06 4.16
N PRO A 73 -4.80 -13.72 5.00
CA PRO A 73 -3.54 -13.16 4.50
C PRO A 73 -2.75 -14.18 3.69
N SER A 74 -2.27 -13.77 2.51
CA SER A 74 -1.39 -14.58 1.66
C SER A 74 -0.19 -13.79 1.14
N VAL A 75 -0.10 -12.49 1.44
CA VAL A 75 1.12 -11.71 1.25
C VAL A 75 2.03 -11.99 2.44
N ASP A 76 3.29 -12.34 2.18
CA ASP A 76 4.20 -12.77 3.22
C ASP A 76 4.84 -11.63 4.00
N ALA A 77 5.04 -10.49 3.35
CA ALA A 77 5.64 -9.32 4.01
C ALA A 77 5.41 -8.07 3.17
N ILE A 78 5.47 -6.92 3.86
CA ILE A 78 5.47 -5.59 3.23
C ILE A 78 6.75 -4.89 3.66
N LEU A 79 7.52 -4.39 2.69
CA LEU A 79 8.73 -3.63 2.94
C LEU A 79 8.49 -2.16 2.57
N ILE A 80 8.78 -1.25 3.50
CA ILE A 80 8.57 0.19 3.31
C ILE A 80 9.92 0.86 3.08
N SER A 81 10.06 1.53 1.95
CA SER A 81 11.31 2.18 1.55
C SER A 81 11.50 3.57 2.16
N HIS A 82 10.40 4.29 2.40
CA HIS A 82 10.44 5.68 2.87
C HIS A 82 9.38 5.95 3.92
N SER A 83 9.60 6.99 4.73
CA SER A 83 8.66 7.42 5.78
C SER A 83 7.60 8.42 5.29
N HIS A 84 7.39 8.54 3.99
CA HIS A 84 6.40 9.42 3.40
C HIS A 84 5.13 8.66 3.02
N LYS A 85 3.98 9.31 3.08
CA LYS A 85 2.67 8.70 2.83
C LYS A 85 2.54 8.08 1.44
N ASP A 86 3.25 8.60 0.45
CA ASP A 86 3.25 8.04 -0.89
C ASP A 86 3.93 6.66 -0.98
N HIS A 87 4.55 6.21 0.14
CA HIS A 87 5.17 4.89 0.25
C HIS A 87 4.50 3.98 1.28
N TYR A 88 3.81 4.54 2.30
CA TYR A 88 3.19 3.72 3.34
C TYR A 88 1.72 4.05 3.62
N GLY A 89 1.15 5.07 2.99
CA GLY A 89 -0.13 5.65 3.40
C GLY A 89 -1.32 4.69 3.44
N PHE A 90 -1.27 3.57 2.72
CA PHE A 90 -2.34 2.58 2.72
C PHE A 90 -2.10 1.40 3.65
N LEU A 91 -1.02 1.41 4.45
CA LEU A 91 -0.73 0.31 5.39
C LEU A 91 -1.88 0.01 6.35
N LYS A 92 -2.67 1.02 6.70
CA LYS A 92 -3.81 0.85 7.61
C LYS A 92 -4.88 -0.10 7.08
N PHE A 93 -4.90 -0.38 5.79
CA PHE A 93 -5.84 -1.33 5.18
C PHE A 93 -5.29 -2.76 5.12
N ALA A 94 -3.99 -2.94 5.34
CA ALA A 94 -3.36 -4.26 5.29
C ALA A 94 -3.76 -5.12 6.48
N HIS A 95 -3.79 -6.44 6.26
CA HIS A 95 -4.09 -7.39 7.34
C HIS A 95 -3.03 -7.28 8.45
N PRO A 96 -3.43 -7.21 9.72
CA PRO A 96 -2.47 -7.00 10.82
C PRO A 96 -1.48 -8.14 11.02
N ASP A 97 -1.77 -9.34 10.51
CA ASP A 97 -0.86 -10.49 10.63
C ASP A 97 0.27 -10.46 9.60
N ILE A 98 0.21 -9.57 8.60
CA ILE A 98 1.28 -9.44 7.62
C ILE A 98 2.41 -8.60 8.23
N PRO A 99 3.64 -9.15 8.35
CA PRO A 99 4.75 -8.39 8.92
C PRO A 99 5.17 -7.23 7.99
N VAL A 100 5.46 -6.09 8.62
CA VAL A 100 5.90 -4.89 7.92
C VAL A 100 7.33 -4.57 8.35
N TYR A 101 8.21 -4.39 7.37
CA TYR A 101 9.62 -4.09 7.62
C TYR A 101 9.95 -2.69 7.10
N ALA A 102 10.66 -1.92 7.92
CA ALA A 102 11.13 -0.59 7.57
C ALA A 102 12.43 -0.33 8.33
N SER A 103 13.22 0.66 7.91
CA SER A 103 14.37 1.05 8.69
C SER A 103 13.92 1.61 10.04
N ALA A 104 14.80 1.55 11.06
CA ALA A 104 14.49 2.08 12.39
C ALA A 104 14.13 3.57 12.33
N GLY A 105 14.83 4.35 11.51
CA GLY A 105 14.54 5.76 11.34
C GLY A 105 13.18 6.01 10.69
N ALA A 106 12.87 5.29 9.61
CA ALA A 106 11.60 5.41 8.93
C ALA A 106 10.44 5.04 9.86
N ARG A 107 10.59 3.96 10.65
CA ARG A 107 9.58 3.53 11.60
C ARG A 107 9.28 4.61 12.64
N LYS A 108 10.33 5.23 13.20
CA LYS A 108 10.14 6.30 14.18
C LYS A 108 9.37 7.48 13.60
N LEU A 109 9.67 7.87 12.36
CA LEU A 109 8.97 8.98 11.72
C LEU A 109 7.52 8.63 11.43
N ILE A 110 7.23 7.43 10.99
CA ILE A 110 5.86 6.96 10.74
C ILE A 110 5.06 6.96 12.03
N ASP A 111 5.64 6.50 13.14
CA ASP A 111 4.96 6.44 14.43
C ASP A 111 4.63 7.84 14.99
N VAL A 112 5.42 8.85 14.64
CA VAL A 112 5.19 10.23 15.08
C VAL A 112 4.14 10.93 14.23
N LEU A 113 4.05 10.57 12.97
CA LEU A 113 3.11 11.17 12.02
C LEU A 113 1.74 10.51 12.08
#